data_4f938ba944acddad9787b7d0a993a244
#
_entry.id   4f938ba944acddad9787b7d0a993a244
#
_cell.length_a   1.000
_cell.length_b   1.000
_cell.length_c   1.000
_cell.angle_alpha   90.00
_cell.angle_beta   90.00
_cell.angle_gamma   90.00
#
_symmetry.space_group_name_H-M   'P 1'
#
loop_
_entity.id
_entity.type
_entity.pdbx_description
1 polymer ?
#
loop_
_entity_poly.entity_id
_entity_poly.type
_entity_poly.pdbx_seq_one_letter_code
_entity_poly.pdbx_strand_id
1 'polypeptide(L)'
;DVTGHYSRPDIFKLHVNNRPQSPVEFELDGIQKIQRQEKDYESVTILALDTVNPFGGWQGSIDEAQFIWLKEQVEQIKDRYIVITSHHPIQDIYNGYSPSGKRVLGPEIESYLISNPAVIAWICGHTHRHRIAYFGPNSQNGFYQIETSSLIDWPQQGRIIEIFINDRDEICIASTVFNHHGSILPDYEHLRLDEVNELSGLSRILSLNDWQRRGGIFAIENNEGERSDRNVILSLPVRI
;
A
#
# COMPACT_ATOMS: atom_id res chain seq x y z
N ASP A 1 23.04 -23.54 7.26
CA ASP A 1 21.87 -24.42 7.33
C ASP A 1 20.64 -23.55 7.51
N VAL A 2 19.95 -23.22 6.42
CA VAL A 2 18.84 -22.24 6.37
C VAL A 2 17.49 -22.98 6.32
N THR A 3 17.39 -24.11 6.97
CA THR A 3 16.15 -24.92 7.00
C THR A 3 15.26 -24.65 8.21
N GLY A 4 15.47 -23.54 8.92
CA GLY A 4 14.57 -23.10 9.98
C GLY A 4 13.28 -22.52 9.40
N HIS A 5 12.19 -23.26 9.52
CA HIS A 5 10.86 -22.70 9.30
C HIS A 5 10.55 -21.73 10.46
N TYR A 6 10.62 -20.43 10.18
CA TYR A 6 10.16 -19.43 11.13
C TYR A 6 8.63 -19.41 11.16
N SER A 7 8.06 -19.51 12.35
CA SER A 7 6.63 -19.28 12.51
C SER A 7 6.32 -17.81 12.24
N ARG A 8 5.09 -17.50 11.86
CA ARG A 8 4.64 -16.11 11.63
C ARG A 8 4.89 -15.18 12.84
N PRO A 9 4.69 -15.61 14.11
CA PRO A 9 5.11 -14.84 15.27
C PRO A 9 6.61 -14.55 15.34
N ASP A 10 7.44 -15.46 14.83
CA ASP A 10 8.90 -15.29 14.84
C ASP A 10 9.35 -14.28 13.77
N ILE A 11 8.72 -14.30 12.59
CA ILE A 11 8.95 -13.29 11.53
C ILE A 11 8.51 -11.91 12.03
N PHE A 12 7.37 -11.84 12.68
CA PHE A 12 6.87 -10.59 13.27
C PHE A 12 7.83 -10.06 14.35
N LYS A 13 8.33 -10.91 15.24
CA LYS A 13 9.33 -10.57 16.25
C LYS A 13 10.66 -10.09 15.63
N LEU A 14 11.12 -10.73 14.55
CA LEU A 14 12.31 -10.30 13.82
C LEU A 14 12.16 -8.89 13.22
N HIS A 15 10.98 -8.55 12.73
CA HIS A 15 10.70 -7.22 12.21
C HIS A 15 10.47 -6.17 13.30
N VAL A 16 9.85 -6.54 14.42
CA VAL A 16 9.55 -5.64 15.53
C VAL A 16 10.78 -5.39 16.42
N ASN A 17 11.64 -6.38 16.63
CA ASN A 17 12.83 -6.25 17.48
C ASN A 17 13.93 -5.35 16.89
N ASN A 18 13.86 -5.02 15.60
CA ASN A 18 14.76 -4.06 14.94
C ASN A 18 14.16 -2.66 14.83
N ARG A 19 13.04 -2.36 15.50
CA ARG A 19 12.37 -1.06 15.49
C ARG A 19 12.11 -0.57 16.90
N PRO A 20 12.07 0.75 17.16
CA PRO A 20 11.69 1.29 18.47
C PRO A 20 10.29 0.80 18.88
N GLN A 21 10.13 0.52 20.16
CA GLN A 21 8.94 -0.10 20.76
C GLN A 21 7.74 0.87 20.77
N SER A 22 7.09 1.01 19.66
CA SER A 22 5.77 1.64 19.57
C SER A 22 4.99 0.93 18.48
N PRO A 23 3.65 0.87 18.53
CA PRO A 23 2.87 0.57 17.34
C PRO A 23 3.43 1.44 16.23
N VAL A 24 3.54 0.89 15.02
CA VAL A 24 4.34 1.50 13.95
C VAL A 24 3.72 2.82 13.53
N GLU A 25 3.96 3.84 14.33
CA GLU A 25 3.70 5.24 14.04
C GLU A 25 4.97 5.77 13.38
N PHE A 26 4.91 6.00 12.07
CA PHE A 26 5.96 6.69 11.35
C PHE A 26 5.54 8.14 11.17
N GLU A 27 6.15 9.04 11.93
CA GLU A 27 6.20 10.42 11.49
C GLU A 27 7.12 10.50 10.26
N LEU A 28 6.57 10.83 9.12
CA LEU A 28 7.34 11.27 7.98
C LEU A 28 7.78 12.71 8.22
N ASP A 29 8.86 12.86 8.98
CA ASP A 29 9.61 14.12 8.99
C ASP A 29 10.20 14.34 7.61
N GLY A 30 9.63 15.21 6.82
CA GLY A 30 10.22 15.59 5.56
C GLY A 30 9.30 15.71 4.36
N ILE A 31 8.02 15.96 4.53
CA ILE A 31 7.28 16.66 3.47
C ILE A 31 8.02 17.98 3.29
N GLN A 32 8.62 18.20 2.11
CA GLN A 32 9.26 19.48 1.83
C GLN A 32 8.28 20.57 2.24
N LYS A 33 8.66 21.36 3.24
CA LYS A 33 7.92 22.55 3.62
C LYS A 33 7.88 23.43 2.38
N ILE A 34 6.80 23.37 1.64
CA ILE A 34 6.45 24.46 0.75
C ILE A 34 6.16 25.59 1.71
N GLN A 35 7.15 26.49 1.86
CA GLN A 35 7.02 27.65 2.72
C GLN A 35 5.87 28.49 2.22
N ARG A 36 4.69 28.23 2.73
CA ARG A 36 3.64 29.22 2.82
C ARG A 36 3.68 29.82 4.20
N GLN A 37 3.69 31.14 4.24
CA GLN A 37 3.59 31.91 5.44
C GLN A 37 2.34 31.46 6.22
N GLU A 38 2.55 31.08 7.49
CA GLU A 38 1.59 31.05 8.60
C GLU A 38 0.62 29.89 8.80
N LYS A 39 0.78 28.71 8.21
CA LYS A 39 0.15 27.49 8.76
C LYS A 39 1.13 26.34 8.72
N ASP A 40 1.58 25.92 9.86
CA ASP A 40 2.29 24.66 10.06
C ASP A 40 1.31 23.51 9.77
N TYR A 41 1.36 22.98 8.58
CA TYR A 41 0.71 21.72 8.24
C TYR A 41 1.72 20.61 8.55
N GLU A 42 1.80 20.27 9.81
CA GLU A 42 2.74 19.26 10.25
C GLU A 42 2.07 17.91 10.31
N SER A 43 2.66 17.02 9.56
CA SER A 43 2.69 15.56 9.66
C SER A 43 1.44 14.79 9.18
N VAL A 44 1.76 13.75 8.42
CA VAL A 44 0.87 12.63 8.09
C VAL A 44 1.23 11.48 9.02
N THR A 45 0.27 10.89 9.70
CA THR A 45 0.46 9.64 10.44
C THR A 45 0.19 8.45 9.55
N ILE A 46 1.08 7.47 9.53
CA ILE A 46 0.89 6.21 8.82
C ILE A 46 0.52 5.13 9.83
N LEU A 47 -0.66 4.52 9.65
CA LEU A 47 -1.10 3.37 10.43
C LEU A 47 -0.98 2.10 9.59
N ALA A 48 -0.14 1.17 10.02
CA ALA A 48 0.06 -0.10 9.32
C ALA A 48 -0.81 -1.21 9.93
N LEU A 49 -1.57 -1.91 9.08
CA LEU A 49 -2.44 -3.01 9.49
C LEU A 49 -1.89 -4.36 9.01
N ASP A 50 -1.89 -5.35 9.89
CA ASP A 50 -1.73 -6.75 9.49
C ASP A 50 -3.08 -7.31 9.07
N THR A 51 -3.29 -7.36 7.77
CA THR A 51 -4.52 -7.88 7.17
C THR A 51 -4.46 -9.36 6.81
N VAL A 52 -3.37 -10.05 7.11
CA VAL A 52 -3.24 -11.48 6.82
C VAL A 52 -4.00 -12.31 7.85
N ASN A 53 -4.92 -13.17 7.41
CA ASN A 53 -5.63 -14.07 8.31
C ASN A 53 -4.67 -15.18 8.81
N PRO A 54 -4.43 -15.30 10.13
CA PRO A 54 -3.49 -16.29 10.67
C PRO A 54 -3.96 -17.75 10.49
N PHE A 55 -5.23 -17.94 10.15
CA PHE A 55 -5.83 -19.28 9.98
C PHE A 55 -5.84 -19.75 8.53
N GLY A 56 -5.18 -19.01 7.63
CA GLY A 56 -4.97 -19.37 6.24
C GLY A 56 -5.90 -18.65 5.25
N GLY A 57 -5.74 -19.02 3.98
CA GLY A 57 -6.35 -18.33 2.86
C GLY A 57 -5.49 -17.16 2.36
N TRP A 58 -5.77 -16.70 1.14
CA TRP A 58 -5.10 -15.58 0.52
C TRP A 58 -5.86 -14.26 0.70
N GLN A 59 -7.11 -14.34 1.17
CA GLN A 59 -7.93 -13.19 1.46
C GLN A 59 -7.61 -12.63 2.84
N GLY A 60 -7.77 -11.32 2.98
CA GLY A 60 -7.49 -10.61 4.20
C GLY A 60 -8.62 -10.64 5.24
N SER A 61 -8.26 -10.32 6.46
CA SER A 61 -9.14 -9.87 7.55
C SER A 61 -8.29 -9.32 8.68
N ILE A 62 -8.87 -8.53 9.57
CA ILE A 62 -8.23 -8.14 10.82
C ILE A 62 -8.96 -8.75 12.01
N ASP A 63 -8.29 -8.91 13.14
CA ASP A 63 -8.99 -9.28 14.37
C ASP A 63 -9.65 -8.07 15.03
N GLU A 64 -10.54 -8.35 15.96
CA GLU A 64 -11.31 -7.32 16.65
C GLU A 64 -10.41 -6.39 17.50
N ALA A 65 -9.34 -6.93 18.07
CA ALA A 65 -8.40 -6.13 18.86
C ALA A 65 -7.65 -5.11 17.98
N GLN A 66 -7.21 -5.51 16.78
CA GLN A 66 -6.58 -4.58 15.84
C GLN A 66 -7.57 -3.53 15.32
N PHE A 67 -8.84 -3.89 15.14
CA PHE A 67 -9.85 -2.91 14.73
C PHE A 67 -10.19 -1.91 15.84
N ILE A 68 -10.21 -2.35 17.10
CA ILE A 68 -10.36 -1.45 18.26
C ILE A 68 -9.18 -0.49 18.31
N TRP A 69 -7.96 -1.02 18.21
CA TRP A 69 -6.75 -0.20 18.17
C TRP A 69 -6.78 0.82 17.01
N LEU A 70 -7.15 0.41 15.80
CA LEU A 70 -7.28 1.33 14.65
C LEU A 70 -8.24 2.48 14.97
N LYS A 71 -9.41 2.18 15.57
CA LYS A 71 -10.37 3.22 15.96
C LYS A 71 -9.80 4.19 16.99
N GLU A 72 -9.12 3.66 18.00
CA GLU A 72 -8.48 4.47 19.05
C GLU A 72 -7.42 5.40 18.43
N GLN A 73 -6.57 4.90 17.53
CA GLN A 73 -5.57 5.74 16.88
C GLN A 73 -6.21 6.85 16.03
N VAL A 74 -7.18 6.50 15.19
CA VAL A 74 -7.89 7.49 14.35
C VAL A 74 -8.61 8.54 15.20
N GLU A 75 -9.17 8.14 16.34
CA GLU A 75 -9.84 9.06 17.26
C GLU A 75 -8.89 9.98 18.03
N GLN A 76 -7.67 9.54 18.29
CA GLN A 76 -6.65 10.33 18.98
C GLN A 76 -5.99 11.37 18.06
N ILE A 77 -5.85 11.06 16.78
CA ILE A 77 -5.22 11.93 15.80
C ILE A 77 -6.23 12.98 15.32
N LYS A 78 -6.04 14.24 15.71
CA LYS A 78 -6.98 15.34 15.41
C LYS A 78 -6.38 16.46 14.55
N ASP A 79 -5.07 16.53 14.49
CA ASP A 79 -4.30 17.61 13.88
C ASP A 79 -3.48 17.17 12.67
N ARG A 80 -3.66 15.91 12.22
CA ARG A 80 -2.86 15.28 11.17
C ARG A 80 -3.73 14.46 10.24
N TYR A 81 -3.28 14.29 9.01
CA TYR A 81 -3.89 13.35 8.08
C TYR A 81 -3.38 11.94 8.32
N ILE A 82 -4.21 10.97 8.01
CA ILE A 82 -3.94 9.56 8.26
C ILE A 82 -3.85 8.83 6.91
N VAL A 83 -2.77 8.09 6.75
CA VAL A 83 -2.58 7.12 5.68
C VAL A 83 -2.58 5.72 6.29
N ILE A 84 -3.46 4.87 5.83
CA ILE A 84 -3.47 3.45 6.19
C ILE A 84 -2.59 2.68 5.22
N THR A 85 -1.79 1.75 5.71
CA THR A 85 -1.05 0.80 4.89
C THR A 85 -1.39 -0.63 5.26
N SER A 86 -1.50 -1.51 4.27
CA SER A 86 -1.76 -2.93 4.48
C SER A 86 -1.25 -3.76 3.31
N HIS A 87 -1.31 -5.10 3.44
CA HIS A 87 -1.07 -5.98 2.30
C HIS A 87 -2.27 -6.00 1.34
N HIS A 88 -3.49 -6.21 1.87
CA HIS A 88 -4.69 -6.38 1.07
C HIS A 88 -5.40 -5.06 0.78
N PRO A 89 -5.97 -4.88 -0.42
CA PRO A 89 -6.97 -3.86 -0.66
C PRO A 89 -8.26 -4.21 0.10
N ILE A 90 -9.09 -3.21 0.38
CA ILE A 90 -10.29 -3.35 1.23
C ILE A 90 -11.24 -4.42 0.68
N GLN A 91 -11.41 -4.50 -0.63
CA GLN A 91 -12.30 -5.49 -1.27
C GLN A 91 -11.82 -6.93 -1.13
N ASP A 92 -10.53 -7.16 -0.84
CA ASP A 92 -9.97 -8.49 -0.62
C ASP A 92 -9.88 -8.86 0.88
N ILE A 93 -10.42 -8.01 1.75
CA ILE A 93 -10.55 -8.25 3.19
C ILE A 93 -11.92 -8.90 3.46
N TYR A 94 -12.06 -10.18 3.09
CA TYR A 94 -13.32 -10.93 3.26
C TYR A 94 -13.18 -12.34 3.85
N ASN A 95 -12.00 -12.70 4.37
CA ASN A 95 -11.79 -13.99 5.02
C ASN A 95 -12.28 -13.95 6.48
N GLY A 96 -13.53 -14.31 6.71
CA GLY A 96 -14.13 -14.36 8.04
C GLY A 96 -13.81 -15.64 8.83
N TYR A 97 -13.02 -16.58 8.28
CA TYR A 97 -12.73 -17.82 8.99
C TYR A 97 -11.86 -17.56 10.22
N SER A 98 -12.32 -18.05 11.36
CA SER A 98 -11.57 -18.04 12.62
C SER A 98 -12.11 -19.13 13.56
N PRO A 99 -11.24 -20.00 14.08
CA PRO A 99 -11.63 -20.96 15.13
C PRO A 99 -11.79 -20.30 16.49
N SER A 100 -11.30 -19.06 16.66
CA SER A 100 -11.39 -18.30 17.91
C SER A 100 -11.50 -16.81 17.63
N GLY A 101 -12.54 -16.19 18.19
CA GLY A 101 -12.76 -14.75 18.03
C GLY A 101 -13.39 -14.33 16.71
N LYS A 102 -13.87 -13.11 16.66
CA LYS A 102 -14.46 -12.48 15.47
C LYS A 102 -13.37 -11.92 14.55
N ARG A 103 -13.59 -12.03 13.25
CA ARG A 103 -12.80 -11.29 12.24
C ARG A 103 -13.60 -10.09 11.75
N VAL A 104 -12.91 -8.99 11.53
CA VAL A 104 -13.48 -7.77 10.94
C VAL A 104 -13.10 -7.74 9.47
N LEU A 105 -14.08 -7.44 8.63
CA LEU A 105 -13.99 -7.52 7.19
C LEU A 105 -14.00 -6.13 6.54
N GLY A 106 -13.63 -6.08 5.26
CA GLY A 106 -13.48 -4.85 4.49
C GLY A 106 -14.65 -3.87 4.59
N PRO A 107 -15.91 -4.29 4.43
CA PRO A 107 -17.04 -3.36 4.52
C PRO A 107 -17.20 -2.65 5.88
N GLU A 108 -16.84 -3.32 6.98
CA GLU A 108 -16.89 -2.71 8.32
C GLU A 108 -15.77 -1.69 8.50
N ILE A 109 -14.57 -2.02 8.00
CA ILE A 109 -13.40 -1.12 8.01
C ILE A 109 -13.66 0.10 7.12
N GLU A 110 -14.10 -0.11 5.89
CA GLU A 110 -14.43 0.93 4.92
C GLU A 110 -15.43 1.94 5.49
N SER A 111 -16.55 1.43 6.02
CA SER A 111 -17.59 2.26 6.59
C SER A 111 -17.09 3.15 7.73
N TYR A 112 -16.21 2.61 8.58
CA TYR A 112 -15.59 3.37 9.65
C TYR A 112 -14.64 4.45 9.10
N LEU A 113 -13.77 4.10 8.16
CA LEU A 113 -12.77 5.04 7.63
C LEU A 113 -13.41 6.17 6.82
N ILE A 114 -14.45 5.90 6.04
CA ILE A 114 -15.20 6.93 5.29
C ILE A 114 -15.76 8.01 6.22
N SER A 115 -16.17 7.64 7.44
CA SER A 115 -16.70 8.59 8.42
C SER A 115 -15.66 9.50 9.07
N ASN A 116 -14.38 9.26 8.81
CA ASN A 116 -13.27 9.99 9.44
C ASN A 116 -12.51 10.85 8.42
N PRO A 117 -12.73 12.18 8.44
CA PRO A 117 -12.18 13.09 7.42
C PRO A 117 -10.64 13.18 7.44
N ALA A 118 -9.99 12.82 8.54
CA ALA A 118 -8.53 12.78 8.62
C ALA A 118 -7.92 11.66 7.74
N VAL A 119 -8.65 10.59 7.43
CA VAL A 119 -8.17 9.50 6.59
C VAL A 119 -8.20 9.93 5.13
N ILE A 120 -7.04 9.95 4.47
CA ILE A 120 -6.89 10.42 3.08
C ILE A 120 -6.51 9.32 2.11
N ALA A 121 -5.82 8.27 2.58
CA ALA A 121 -5.39 7.18 1.72
C ALA A 121 -5.33 5.82 2.42
N TRP A 122 -5.53 4.77 1.61
CA TRP A 122 -5.23 3.37 1.91
C TRP A 122 -4.25 2.85 0.86
N ILE A 123 -3.00 2.55 1.25
CA ILE A 123 -1.95 2.07 0.34
C ILE A 123 -1.76 0.58 0.54
N CYS A 124 -1.83 -0.20 -0.54
CA CYS A 124 -1.78 -1.66 -0.48
C CYS A 124 -1.14 -2.27 -1.73
N GLY A 125 -1.01 -3.60 -1.71
CA GLY A 125 -0.52 -4.43 -2.81
C GLY A 125 -1.47 -5.59 -3.10
N HIS A 126 -1.00 -6.81 -2.95
CA HIS A 126 -1.73 -8.08 -3.06
C HIS A 126 -2.16 -8.48 -4.48
N THR A 127 -2.84 -7.62 -5.19
CA THR A 127 -3.40 -7.89 -6.52
C THR A 127 -2.36 -7.89 -7.63
N HIS A 128 -1.12 -7.48 -7.32
CA HIS A 128 0.00 -7.35 -8.25
C HIS A 128 -0.30 -6.43 -9.44
N ARG A 129 -1.17 -5.43 -9.25
CA ARG A 129 -1.54 -4.46 -10.27
C ARG A 129 -1.52 -3.04 -9.74
N HIS A 130 -1.39 -2.07 -10.64
CA HIS A 130 -1.65 -0.68 -10.34
C HIS A 130 -3.15 -0.40 -10.46
N ARG A 131 -3.71 0.13 -9.40
CA ARG A 131 -5.10 0.59 -9.38
C ARG A 131 -5.25 1.72 -8.39
N ILE A 132 -6.06 2.70 -8.74
CA ILE A 132 -6.48 3.78 -7.84
C ILE A 132 -8.01 3.84 -7.85
N ALA A 133 -8.60 3.82 -6.67
CA ALA A 133 -10.04 3.92 -6.49
C ALA A 133 -10.37 4.91 -5.36
N TYR A 134 -11.47 5.62 -5.50
CA TYR A 134 -11.98 6.47 -4.44
C TYR A 134 -13.10 5.75 -3.68
N PHE A 135 -13.01 5.79 -2.36
CA PHE A 135 -14.00 5.25 -1.44
C PHE A 135 -14.66 6.38 -0.67
N GLY A 136 -15.95 6.59 -0.89
CA GLY A 136 -16.71 7.61 -0.20
C GLY A 136 -17.84 8.19 -1.04
N PRO A 137 -18.83 8.81 -0.39
CA PRO A 137 -20.00 9.37 -1.07
C PRO A 137 -19.72 10.70 -1.79
N ASN A 138 -18.67 11.41 -1.39
CA ASN A 138 -18.31 12.73 -1.92
C ASN A 138 -16.88 13.11 -1.49
N SER A 139 -16.33 14.20 -2.03
CA SER A 139 -14.97 14.64 -1.75
C SER A 139 -14.69 15.05 -0.28
N GLN A 140 -15.71 15.29 0.52
CA GLN A 140 -15.55 15.64 1.94
C GLN A 140 -15.43 14.39 2.84
N ASN A 141 -16.00 13.27 2.42
CA ASN A 141 -16.02 12.03 3.19
C ASN A 141 -15.58 10.88 2.31
N GLY A 142 -14.33 10.47 2.51
CA GLY A 142 -13.74 9.35 1.78
C GLY A 142 -12.23 9.49 1.61
N PHE A 143 -11.64 8.50 0.99
CA PHE A 143 -10.19 8.40 0.81
C PHE A 143 -9.87 7.66 -0.49
N TYR A 144 -8.62 7.80 -0.95
CA TYR A 144 -8.13 7.04 -2.09
C TYR A 144 -7.50 5.73 -1.64
N GLN A 145 -7.89 4.61 -2.26
CA GLN A 145 -7.14 3.38 -2.21
C GLN A 145 -6.17 3.33 -3.38
N ILE A 146 -4.90 3.07 -3.08
CA ILE A 146 -3.80 3.03 -4.05
C ILE A 146 -3.14 1.67 -3.98
N GLU A 147 -3.44 0.82 -4.96
CA GLU A 147 -2.84 -0.50 -5.12
C GLU A 147 -1.57 -0.38 -5.95
N THR A 148 -0.49 -1.02 -5.51
CA THR A 148 0.79 -1.04 -6.20
C THR A 148 1.07 -2.44 -6.72
N SER A 149 1.62 -2.53 -7.94
CA SER A 149 2.02 -3.80 -8.54
C SER A 149 3.12 -4.49 -7.75
N SER A 150 3.40 -5.73 -8.12
CA SER A 150 4.45 -6.55 -7.51
C SER A 150 5.84 -6.17 -8.02
N LEU A 151 6.88 -6.44 -7.20
CA LEU A 151 8.28 -6.40 -7.60
C LEU A 151 8.77 -7.75 -8.17
N ILE A 152 7.97 -8.81 -8.07
CA ILE A 152 8.32 -10.16 -8.56
C ILE A 152 7.51 -10.61 -9.76
N ASP A 153 6.27 -10.14 -9.89
CA ASP A 153 5.40 -10.42 -11.04
C ASP A 153 5.34 -9.20 -11.98
N TRP A 154 4.97 -9.43 -13.24
CA TRP A 154 4.75 -8.35 -14.19
C TRP A 154 3.77 -7.30 -13.64
N PRO A 155 4.09 -5.99 -13.73
CA PRO A 155 5.19 -5.34 -14.47
C PRO A 155 6.48 -5.09 -13.69
N GLN A 156 6.64 -5.54 -12.45
CA GLN A 156 7.80 -5.34 -11.59
C GLN A 156 8.11 -3.85 -11.39
N GLN A 157 7.14 -3.13 -10.87
CA GLN A 157 7.21 -1.68 -10.68
C GLN A 157 6.96 -1.31 -9.22
N GLY A 158 7.63 -0.25 -8.78
CA GLY A 158 7.36 0.41 -7.51
C GLY A 158 6.57 1.70 -7.72
N ARG A 159 6.19 2.33 -6.61
CA ARG A 159 5.44 3.58 -6.60
C ARG A 159 6.01 4.53 -5.55
N ILE A 160 6.19 5.78 -5.93
CA ILE A 160 6.46 6.89 -5.00
C ILE A 160 5.15 7.60 -4.74
N ILE A 161 4.85 7.86 -3.49
CA ILE A 161 3.71 8.64 -3.03
C ILE A 161 4.25 9.90 -2.35
N GLU A 162 3.82 11.05 -2.82
CA GLU A 162 4.13 12.35 -2.23
C GLU A 162 2.83 13.01 -1.79
N ILE A 163 2.80 13.54 -0.58
CA ILE A 163 1.61 14.20 -0.02
C ILE A 163 1.98 15.65 0.28
N PHE A 164 1.18 16.58 -0.24
CA PHE A 164 1.42 18.01 -0.08
C PHE A 164 0.10 18.78 -0.15
N ILE A 165 0.12 20.04 0.26
CA ILE A 165 -0.99 20.96 0.08
C ILE A 165 -0.64 21.95 -1.06
N ASN A 166 -1.54 22.08 -2.01
CA ASN A 166 -1.37 22.96 -3.16
C ASN A 166 -1.84 24.40 -2.87
N ASP A 167 -1.69 25.26 -3.88
CA ASP A 167 -2.08 26.67 -3.80
C ASP A 167 -3.59 26.94 -3.66
N ARG A 168 -4.43 25.91 -3.78
CA ARG A 168 -5.88 25.99 -3.64
C ARG A 168 -6.38 25.47 -2.30
N ASP A 169 -5.45 25.23 -1.35
CA ASP A 169 -5.74 24.57 -0.08
C ASP A 169 -6.38 23.18 -0.26
N GLU A 170 -5.86 22.39 -1.22
CA GLU A 170 -6.22 21.01 -1.42
C GLU A 170 -5.08 20.10 -0.98
N ILE A 171 -5.42 18.98 -0.32
CA ILE A 171 -4.47 17.91 -0.08
C ILE A 171 -4.27 17.17 -1.39
N CYS A 172 -3.03 17.12 -1.84
CA CYS A 172 -2.63 16.43 -3.04
C CYS A 172 -1.85 15.17 -2.70
N ILE A 173 -2.19 14.06 -3.34
CA ILE A 173 -1.45 12.81 -3.29
C ILE A 173 -0.89 12.57 -4.70
N ALA A 174 0.39 12.88 -4.90
CA ALA A 174 1.06 12.57 -6.15
C ALA A 174 1.55 11.13 -6.15
N SER A 175 1.21 10.43 -7.18
CA SER A 175 1.58 9.04 -7.41
C SER A 175 2.48 8.95 -8.63
N THR A 176 3.67 8.39 -8.48
CA THR A 176 4.64 8.18 -9.56
C THR A 176 5.09 6.73 -9.59
N VAL A 177 4.75 6.02 -10.64
CA VAL A 177 5.20 4.64 -10.88
C VAL A 177 6.60 4.67 -11.50
N PHE A 178 7.48 3.83 -10.99
CA PHE A 178 8.83 3.69 -11.51
C PHE A 178 9.23 2.23 -11.76
N ASN A 179 10.13 2.04 -12.72
CA ASN A 179 10.74 0.75 -13.01
C ASN A 179 11.99 0.54 -12.15
N HIS A 180 12.36 -0.71 -11.87
CA HIS A 180 13.70 -1.03 -11.40
C HIS A 180 14.75 -0.69 -12.48
N HIS A 181 16.00 -0.56 -12.07
CA HIS A 181 17.11 -0.19 -12.95
C HIS A 181 17.69 -1.38 -13.76
N GLY A 182 16.93 -2.46 -13.91
CA GLY A 182 17.36 -3.62 -14.69
C GLY A 182 17.48 -3.32 -16.18
N SER A 183 18.36 -4.04 -16.85
CA SER A 183 18.56 -3.94 -18.29
C SER A 183 17.25 -4.22 -19.04
N ILE A 184 16.92 -3.38 -20.05
CA ILE A 184 15.73 -3.58 -20.89
C ILE A 184 15.93 -4.77 -21.83
N LEU A 185 17.16 -4.93 -22.31
CA LEU A 185 17.59 -6.02 -23.17
C LEU A 185 18.84 -6.65 -22.54
N PRO A 186 18.68 -7.64 -21.64
CA PRO A 186 19.82 -8.33 -21.07
C PRO A 186 20.58 -9.11 -22.15
N ASP A 187 21.90 -9.12 -22.04
CA ASP A 187 22.75 -9.90 -22.91
C ASP A 187 22.72 -11.38 -22.50
N TYR A 188 21.89 -12.16 -23.15
CA TYR A 188 21.71 -13.58 -22.83
C TYR A 188 22.94 -14.45 -23.10
N GLU A 189 23.84 -14.03 -24.01
CA GLU A 189 25.05 -14.77 -24.36
C GLU A 189 26.15 -14.56 -23.30
N HIS A 190 26.13 -13.42 -22.62
CA HIS A 190 27.13 -13.04 -21.65
C HIS A 190 26.53 -12.72 -20.27
N LEU A 191 25.37 -13.30 -19.96
CA LEU A 191 24.67 -13.07 -18.71
C LEU A 191 25.57 -13.43 -17.49
N ARG A 192 25.82 -12.45 -16.66
CA ARG A 192 26.62 -12.59 -15.46
C ARG A 192 25.71 -12.68 -14.24
N LEU A 193 25.86 -13.77 -13.46
CA LEU A 193 25.04 -14.01 -12.26
C LEU A 193 25.39 -13.06 -11.09
N ASP A 194 26.50 -12.34 -11.18
CA ASP A 194 26.92 -11.31 -10.22
C ASP A 194 26.46 -9.89 -10.60
N GLU A 195 25.86 -9.71 -11.78
CA GLU A 195 25.40 -8.42 -12.28
C GLU A 195 23.90 -8.23 -11.99
N VAL A 196 23.58 -7.50 -10.94
CA VAL A 196 22.20 -7.29 -10.46
C VAL A 196 21.28 -6.68 -11.52
N ASN A 197 21.78 -5.76 -12.33
CA ASN A 197 20.99 -5.11 -13.39
C ASN A 197 20.58 -6.08 -14.50
N GLU A 198 21.51 -6.98 -14.89
CA GLU A 198 21.23 -8.01 -15.90
C GLU A 198 20.22 -9.03 -15.37
N LEU A 199 20.40 -9.50 -14.12
CA LEU A 199 19.46 -10.41 -13.47
C LEU A 199 18.07 -9.78 -13.28
N SER A 200 18.00 -8.51 -12.93
CA SER A 200 16.74 -7.78 -12.80
C SER A 200 16.04 -7.64 -14.15
N GLY A 201 16.76 -7.34 -15.22
CA GLY A 201 16.25 -7.30 -16.58
C GLY A 201 15.70 -8.65 -17.03
N LEU A 202 16.47 -9.73 -16.82
CA LEU A 202 16.01 -11.10 -17.10
C LEU A 202 14.78 -11.47 -16.30
N SER A 203 14.74 -11.17 -15.00
CA SER A 203 13.59 -11.41 -14.13
C SER A 203 12.32 -10.77 -14.69
N ARG A 204 12.42 -9.51 -15.14
CA ARG A 204 11.29 -8.79 -15.73
C ARG A 204 10.78 -9.43 -17.02
N ILE A 205 11.67 -9.91 -17.89
CA ILE A 205 11.28 -10.62 -19.11
C ILE A 205 10.62 -11.95 -18.78
N LEU A 206 11.15 -12.69 -17.81
CA LEU A 206 10.55 -13.95 -17.38
C LEU A 206 9.18 -13.73 -16.77
N SER A 207 8.99 -12.67 -15.96
CA SER A 207 7.69 -12.32 -15.39
C SER A 207 6.67 -11.93 -16.48
N LEU A 208 7.10 -11.22 -17.52
CA LEU A 208 6.27 -10.90 -18.68
C LEU A 208 5.84 -12.17 -19.44
N ASN A 209 6.78 -13.09 -19.68
CA ASN A 209 6.49 -14.36 -20.32
C ASN A 209 5.51 -15.21 -19.51
N ASP A 210 5.66 -15.26 -18.19
CA ASP A 210 4.74 -15.97 -17.30
C ASP A 210 3.36 -15.33 -17.29
N TRP A 211 3.28 -14.00 -17.24
CA TRP A 211 2.02 -13.26 -17.35
C TRP A 211 1.31 -13.54 -18.68
N GLN A 212 2.04 -13.51 -19.81
CA GLN A 212 1.49 -13.83 -21.13
C GLN A 212 1.01 -15.29 -21.19
N ARG A 213 1.77 -16.24 -20.64
CA ARG A 213 1.39 -17.64 -20.55
C ARG A 213 0.10 -17.86 -19.77
N ARG A 214 -0.13 -17.07 -18.73
CA ARG A 214 -1.34 -17.12 -17.88
C ARG A 214 -2.54 -16.38 -18.48
N GLY A 215 -2.44 -15.92 -19.73
CA GLY A 215 -3.52 -15.25 -20.44
C GLY A 215 -3.31 -13.74 -20.64
N GLY A 216 -2.24 -13.15 -20.09
CA GLY A 216 -1.73 -11.81 -20.31
C GLY A 216 -2.70 -10.76 -20.84
N ILE A 217 -2.53 -10.39 -22.12
CA ILE A 217 -3.37 -9.40 -22.81
C ILE A 217 -4.85 -9.82 -22.94
N PHE A 218 -5.17 -11.09 -22.76
CA PHE A 218 -6.53 -11.61 -22.72
C PHE A 218 -7.06 -11.76 -21.29
N ALA A 219 -6.21 -11.53 -20.28
CA ALA A 219 -6.66 -11.49 -18.92
C ALA A 219 -7.59 -10.28 -18.71
N ILE A 220 -8.64 -10.49 -17.94
CA ILE A 220 -9.59 -9.42 -17.57
C ILE A 220 -8.88 -8.31 -16.78
N GLU A 221 -7.75 -8.63 -16.16
CA GLU A 221 -7.02 -7.74 -15.28
C GLU A 221 -5.74 -7.22 -15.93
N ASN A 222 -5.65 -5.90 -16.04
CA ASN A 222 -4.46 -5.19 -16.50
C ASN A 222 -3.54 -4.88 -15.32
N ASN A 223 -2.44 -5.63 -15.16
CA ASN A 223 -1.50 -5.44 -14.04
C ASN A 223 -0.76 -4.10 -14.11
N GLU A 224 -0.60 -3.53 -15.31
CA GLU A 224 0.00 -2.21 -15.48
C GLU A 224 -0.95 -1.08 -15.07
N GLY A 225 -2.24 -1.36 -14.95
CA GLY A 225 -3.28 -0.37 -14.69
C GLY A 225 -3.51 0.60 -15.86
N GLU A 226 -4.54 1.38 -15.76
CA GLU A 226 -4.83 2.46 -16.69
C GLU A 226 -3.91 3.67 -16.43
N ARG A 227 -3.96 4.68 -17.29
CA ARG A 227 -3.18 5.92 -17.09
C ARG A 227 -3.53 6.62 -15.79
N SER A 228 -4.82 6.60 -15.41
CA SER A 228 -5.34 7.12 -14.14
C SER A 228 -4.88 6.36 -12.90
N ASP A 229 -4.34 5.16 -13.08
CA ASP A 229 -3.87 4.32 -11.99
C ASP A 229 -2.36 4.45 -11.72
N ARG A 230 -1.66 5.25 -12.51
CA ARG A 230 -0.20 5.34 -12.49
C ARG A 230 0.30 6.71 -12.01
N ASN A 231 0.65 7.58 -12.97
CA ASN A 231 1.27 8.88 -12.69
C ASN A 231 0.19 9.96 -12.68
N VAL A 232 -0.30 10.26 -11.49
CA VAL A 232 -1.43 11.17 -11.28
C VAL A 232 -1.23 12.01 -10.03
N ILE A 233 -1.94 13.12 -9.95
CA ILE A 233 -2.14 13.89 -8.73
C ILE A 233 -3.62 13.78 -8.36
N LEU A 234 -3.89 13.20 -7.21
CA LEU A 234 -5.22 13.07 -6.62
C LEU A 234 -5.43 14.23 -5.66
N SER A 235 -6.61 14.81 -5.63
CA SER A 235 -6.90 15.97 -4.76
C SER A 235 -8.07 15.66 -3.82
N LEU A 236 -7.95 16.13 -2.60
CA LEU A 236 -9.01 16.19 -1.59
C LEU A 236 -9.04 17.60 -1.00
N PRO A 237 -10.21 18.10 -0.60
CA PRO A 237 -10.26 19.37 0.14
C PRO A 237 -9.57 19.20 1.50
N VAL A 238 -9.02 20.28 2.03
CA VAL A 238 -8.56 20.34 3.44
C VAL A 238 -9.77 20.12 4.35
N ARG A 239 -9.65 19.19 5.32
CA ARG A 239 -10.78 18.72 6.15
C ARG A 239 -10.53 18.81 7.66
N ILE A 240 -9.29 19.10 8.08
CA ILE A 240 -8.86 19.21 9.49
C ILE A 240 -8.12 20.52 9.72
#